data_9eb67f01da593a4d2d04177b9b64bd34
#
_entry.id   9eb67f01da593a4d2d04177b9b64bd34
#
_cell.length_a   1.000
_cell.length_b   1.000
_cell.length_c   1.000
_cell.angle_alpha   90.00
_cell.angle_beta   90.00
_cell.angle_gamma   90.00
#
_symmetry.space_group_name_H-M   'P 1'
#
loop_
_entity.id
_entity.type
_entity.pdbx_description
1 polymer ?
#
loop_
_entity_poly.entity_id
_entity_poly.type
_entity_poly.pdbx_seq_one_letter_code
_entity_poly.pdbx_strand_id
1 'polypeptide(L)'
;MDVCQKELLPEPLGLVLIISSWNFPFSLSLEPLIGAIAAGNVVVLKPSDQAPASSSVLAKIIPNYLDTKAIKVIEGDYTVGDKLLQQKWDKIFFTGSPKVAQIVMGAAAKHLTPVTLELGGKCPVIIDSLSSSWDKKIAMKRILSGKFGSCAGQACIGIDYILVDKTFVNELVKLIKLGIPKMFGENPKESHSISRIVNKNHFLRLKNLLDEPMVKNSVIYGGSSDEDNLYIEPTVLLDPPMQSTIMTEEIFGPLLPIITLDKIEDSIEFINARPKPLTIYAFTKNEEFKRNITKRTSSGSLVFNDTIIQVSFFPFNSLLFFHIVMK
;
A
#
# COMPACT_ATOMS: atom_id res chain seq x y z
N MET A 1 -34.65 45.20 -1.62
CA MET A 1 -34.37 43.87 -1.08
C MET A 1 -32.93 43.56 -1.44
N ASP A 2 -32.04 43.59 -0.46
CA ASP A 2 -30.67 43.19 -0.68
C ASP A 2 -30.63 41.69 -1.02
N VAL A 3 -30.19 41.38 -2.21
CA VAL A 3 -29.98 39.97 -2.61
C VAL A 3 -28.76 39.47 -1.84
N CYS A 4 -28.96 38.50 -0.95
CA CYS A 4 -27.86 37.88 -0.21
C CYS A 4 -26.92 37.21 -1.22
N GLN A 5 -25.73 37.79 -1.41
CA GLN A 5 -24.70 37.24 -2.25
C GLN A 5 -23.90 36.21 -1.42
N LYS A 6 -23.83 34.95 -1.87
CA LYS A 6 -23.04 33.88 -1.23
C LYS A 6 -21.85 33.60 -2.10
N GLU A 7 -20.67 33.56 -1.51
CA GLU A 7 -19.42 33.25 -2.18
C GLU A 7 -18.69 32.09 -1.44
N LEU A 8 -18.11 31.18 -2.18
CA LEU A 8 -17.27 30.10 -1.67
C LEU A 8 -15.82 30.48 -1.91
N LEU A 9 -15.09 30.75 -0.83
CA LEU A 9 -13.66 31.09 -0.91
C LEU A 9 -12.83 29.93 -0.37
N PRO A 10 -11.85 29.38 -1.14
CA PRO A 10 -10.88 28.44 -0.63
C PRO A 10 -9.88 29.17 0.28
N GLU A 11 -9.64 28.65 1.48
CA GLU A 11 -8.63 29.15 2.41
C GLU A 11 -7.62 28.04 2.76
N PRO A 12 -6.31 28.36 2.93
CA PRO A 12 -5.35 27.41 3.46
C PRO A 12 -5.73 27.00 4.87
N LEU A 13 -5.43 25.75 5.23
CA LEU A 13 -5.68 25.26 6.60
C LEU A 13 -4.75 25.92 7.64
N GLY A 14 -3.51 26.26 7.22
CA GLY A 14 -2.50 26.87 8.06
C GLY A 14 -1.21 26.05 8.13
N LEU A 15 -0.86 25.56 9.32
CA LEU A 15 0.37 24.80 9.56
C LEU A 15 0.11 23.28 9.45
N VAL A 16 0.71 22.66 8.44
CA VAL A 16 0.53 21.24 8.09
C VAL A 16 1.75 20.42 8.46
N LEU A 17 1.55 19.30 9.15
CA LEU A 17 2.56 18.27 9.37
C LEU A 17 2.34 17.12 8.37
N ILE A 18 3.37 16.77 7.60
CA ILE A 18 3.39 15.61 6.73
C ILE A 18 4.40 14.61 7.29
N ILE A 19 3.94 13.39 7.61
CA ILE A 19 4.79 12.26 8.01
C ILE A 19 4.68 11.20 6.94
N SER A 20 5.76 10.94 6.20
CA SER A 20 5.78 10.02 5.07
C SER A 20 6.45 8.69 5.39
N SER A 21 6.12 7.66 4.57
CA SER A 21 6.64 6.31 4.69
C SER A 21 7.89 6.09 3.83
N TRP A 22 8.57 4.97 4.05
CA TRP A 22 9.85 4.60 3.46
C TRP A 22 9.76 3.90 2.10
N ASN A 23 8.63 3.29 1.78
CA ASN A 23 8.50 2.38 0.64
C ASN A 23 8.44 3.10 -0.73
N PHE A 24 7.93 4.32 -0.76
CA PHE A 24 8.02 5.26 -1.89
C PHE A 24 8.43 6.64 -1.37
N PRO A 25 9.70 6.79 -0.91
CA PRO A 25 10.09 7.90 -0.05
C PRO A 25 9.99 9.27 -0.72
N PHE A 26 10.14 9.35 -2.05
CA PHE A 26 9.96 10.61 -2.79
C PHE A 26 8.49 10.91 -3.05
N SER A 27 7.73 9.98 -3.64
CA SER A 27 6.31 10.21 -3.96
C SER A 27 5.49 10.51 -2.71
N LEU A 28 5.61 9.66 -1.66
CA LEU A 28 4.85 9.83 -0.42
C LEU A 28 5.25 11.06 0.39
N SER A 29 6.38 11.69 0.07
CA SER A 29 6.80 12.97 0.65
C SER A 29 6.37 14.15 -0.22
N LEU A 30 6.62 14.06 -1.53
CA LEU A 30 6.46 15.22 -2.42
C LEU A 30 5.01 15.43 -2.87
N GLU A 31 4.23 14.37 -3.11
CA GLU A 31 2.83 14.53 -3.54
C GLU A 31 1.98 15.27 -2.49
N PRO A 32 1.96 14.87 -1.21
CA PRO A 32 1.24 15.66 -0.21
C PRO A 32 1.85 17.04 0.04
N LEU A 33 3.18 17.20 -0.11
CA LEU A 33 3.85 18.50 -0.02
C LEU A 33 3.38 19.45 -1.14
N ILE A 34 3.32 18.97 -2.37
CA ILE A 34 2.82 19.74 -3.53
C ILE A 34 1.38 20.18 -3.29
N GLY A 35 0.52 19.26 -2.84
CA GLY A 35 -0.88 19.58 -2.54
C GLY A 35 -1.03 20.63 -1.42
N ALA A 36 -0.23 20.50 -0.36
CA ALA A 36 -0.25 21.45 0.74
C ALA A 36 0.23 22.85 0.33
N ILE A 37 1.31 22.95 -0.46
CA ILE A 37 1.83 24.20 -1.01
C ILE A 37 0.82 24.84 -1.96
N ALA A 38 0.24 24.05 -2.88
CA ALA A 38 -0.75 24.53 -3.83
C ALA A 38 -1.99 25.14 -3.16
N ALA A 39 -2.33 24.63 -1.98
CA ALA A 39 -3.41 25.18 -1.14
C ALA A 39 -2.98 26.36 -0.26
N GLY A 40 -1.72 26.83 -0.34
CA GLY A 40 -1.21 27.99 0.40
C GLY A 40 -0.79 27.71 1.85
N ASN A 41 -0.54 26.45 2.23
CA ASN A 41 -0.18 26.09 3.59
C ASN A 41 1.32 26.24 3.87
N VAL A 42 1.65 26.42 5.14
CA VAL A 42 3.01 26.26 5.69
C VAL A 42 3.20 24.80 6.10
N VAL A 43 4.34 24.20 5.77
CA VAL A 43 4.52 22.74 5.89
C VAL A 43 5.78 22.36 6.64
N VAL A 44 5.62 21.42 7.56
CA VAL A 44 6.71 20.62 8.11
C VAL A 44 6.61 19.21 7.52
N LEU A 45 7.63 18.80 6.78
CA LEU A 45 7.77 17.46 6.22
C LEU A 45 8.75 16.65 7.08
N LYS A 46 8.29 15.51 7.61
CA LYS A 46 9.14 14.50 8.25
C LYS A 46 9.20 13.26 7.34
N PRO A 47 10.26 13.10 6.53
CA PRO A 47 10.48 11.87 5.77
C PRO A 47 10.84 10.71 6.70
N SER A 48 10.75 9.48 6.18
CA SER A 48 11.03 8.28 6.97
C SER A 48 12.53 8.08 7.21
N ASP A 49 12.89 7.81 8.46
CA ASP A 49 14.21 7.37 8.90
C ASP A 49 14.61 5.99 8.37
N GLN A 50 13.64 5.17 7.97
CA GLN A 50 13.90 3.87 7.35
C GLN A 50 14.35 3.96 5.88
N ALA A 51 14.29 5.17 5.28
CA ALA A 51 14.88 5.48 3.98
C ALA A 51 15.89 6.65 4.11
N PRO A 52 16.98 6.47 4.87
CA PRO A 52 17.85 7.57 5.29
C PRO A 52 18.50 8.32 4.13
N ALA A 53 18.92 7.64 3.08
CA ALA A 53 19.49 8.27 1.89
C ALA A 53 18.49 9.21 1.19
N SER A 54 17.24 8.75 1.01
CA SER A 54 16.18 9.56 0.41
C SER A 54 15.79 10.74 1.30
N SER A 55 15.69 10.50 2.62
CA SER A 55 15.41 11.54 3.62
C SER A 55 16.45 12.65 3.56
N SER A 56 17.75 12.29 3.56
CA SER A 56 18.84 13.24 3.46
C SER A 56 18.86 14.04 2.15
N VAL A 57 18.51 13.39 1.03
CA VAL A 57 18.37 14.09 -0.26
C VAL A 57 17.24 15.13 -0.20
N LEU A 58 16.06 14.77 0.32
CA LEU A 58 14.95 15.71 0.48
C LEU A 58 15.33 16.89 1.38
N ALA A 59 15.98 16.62 2.52
CA ALA A 59 16.40 17.65 3.46
C ALA A 59 17.42 18.62 2.87
N LYS A 60 18.31 18.16 1.98
CA LYS A 60 19.31 18.99 1.30
C LYS A 60 18.76 19.77 0.10
N ILE A 61 17.84 19.15 -0.67
CA ILE A 61 17.42 19.74 -1.94
C ILE A 61 16.26 20.72 -1.74
N ILE A 62 15.26 20.38 -0.95
CA ILE A 62 14.05 21.21 -0.78
C ILE A 62 14.39 22.67 -0.40
N PRO A 63 15.31 22.95 0.55
CA PRO A 63 15.65 24.32 0.92
C PRO A 63 16.30 25.17 -0.19
N ASN A 64 16.80 24.53 -1.25
CA ASN A 64 17.42 25.25 -2.38
C ASN A 64 16.37 25.78 -3.37
N TYR A 65 15.14 25.27 -3.35
CA TYR A 65 14.11 25.57 -4.33
C TYR A 65 12.85 26.16 -3.72
N LEU A 66 12.63 25.98 -2.42
CA LEU A 66 11.42 26.42 -1.72
C LEU A 66 11.78 27.39 -0.57
N ASP A 67 10.82 28.27 -0.24
CA ASP A 67 10.98 29.21 0.88
C ASP A 67 11.11 28.48 2.22
N THR A 68 12.29 28.56 2.81
CA THR A 68 12.61 27.92 4.09
C THR A 68 11.87 28.51 5.30
N LYS A 69 11.18 29.66 5.16
CA LYS A 69 10.31 30.21 6.18
C LYS A 69 8.94 29.51 6.18
N ALA A 70 8.51 29.00 5.01
CA ALA A 70 7.23 28.33 4.85
C ALA A 70 7.36 26.81 4.85
N ILE A 71 8.47 26.25 4.36
CA ILE A 71 8.66 24.81 4.20
C ILE A 71 9.87 24.34 4.98
N LYS A 72 9.68 23.39 5.90
CA LYS A 72 10.75 22.76 6.69
C LYS A 72 10.78 21.26 6.46
N VAL A 73 11.97 20.70 6.26
CA VAL A 73 12.19 19.25 6.30
C VAL A 73 12.93 18.92 7.59
N ILE A 74 12.39 17.98 8.36
CA ILE A 74 12.95 17.57 9.65
C ILE A 74 13.21 16.06 9.58
N GLU A 75 14.50 15.69 9.55
CA GLU A 75 14.95 14.31 9.63
C GLU A 75 14.93 13.82 11.08
N GLY A 76 14.84 12.52 11.26
CA GLY A 76 14.93 11.87 12.56
C GLY A 76 14.04 10.66 12.68
N ASP A 77 14.28 9.90 13.73
CA ASP A 77 13.57 8.69 14.09
C ASP A 77 12.19 8.95 14.74
N TYR A 78 11.63 7.91 15.34
CA TYR A 78 10.34 8.00 16.02
C TYR A 78 10.34 9.03 17.17
N THR A 79 11.48 9.30 17.82
CA THR A 79 11.54 10.28 18.93
C THR A 79 11.33 11.71 18.44
N VAL A 80 11.79 12.02 17.22
CA VAL A 80 11.50 13.28 16.54
C VAL A 80 10.03 13.32 16.13
N GLY A 81 9.49 12.22 15.62
CA GLY A 81 8.08 12.08 15.30
C GLY A 81 7.18 12.38 16.51
N ASP A 82 7.48 11.82 17.67
CA ASP A 82 6.74 12.05 18.91
C ASP A 82 6.79 13.52 19.34
N LYS A 83 7.96 14.18 19.25
CA LYS A 83 8.08 15.61 19.56
C LYS A 83 7.26 16.49 18.62
N LEU A 84 7.21 16.16 17.33
CA LEU A 84 6.38 16.86 16.35
C LEU A 84 4.89 16.66 16.66
N LEU A 85 4.47 15.45 17.02
CA LEU A 85 3.08 15.14 17.36
C LEU A 85 2.60 15.82 18.67
N GLN A 86 3.51 16.26 19.53
CA GLN A 86 3.18 17.05 20.73
C GLN A 86 2.87 18.50 20.41
N GLN A 87 3.22 19.00 19.24
CA GLN A 87 2.91 20.37 18.81
C GLN A 87 1.49 20.51 18.29
N LYS A 88 0.97 21.74 18.29
CA LYS A 88 -0.32 22.03 17.68
C LYS A 88 -0.17 22.21 16.17
N TRP A 89 -0.95 21.47 15.42
CA TRP A 89 -1.03 21.51 13.95
C TRP A 89 -2.45 21.85 13.52
N ASP A 90 -2.60 22.53 12.38
CA ASP A 90 -3.91 22.77 11.76
C ASP A 90 -4.34 21.56 10.89
N LYS A 91 -3.36 20.75 10.43
CA LYS A 91 -3.59 19.50 9.73
C LYS A 91 -2.41 18.54 9.91
N ILE A 92 -2.69 17.25 10.05
CA ILE A 92 -1.68 16.19 9.94
C ILE A 92 -2.03 15.30 8.75
N PHE A 93 -1.04 15.04 7.89
CA PHE A 93 -1.09 14.04 6.85
C PHE A 93 -0.08 12.93 7.18
N PHE A 94 -0.57 11.72 7.35
CA PHE A 94 0.22 10.58 7.80
C PHE A 94 0.09 9.42 6.81
N THR A 95 1.22 8.88 6.36
CA THR A 95 1.30 7.63 5.61
C THR A 95 2.08 6.59 6.41
N GLY A 96 1.47 5.42 6.66
CA GLY A 96 2.12 4.35 7.41
C GLY A 96 1.16 3.25 7.87
N SER A 97 1.56 2.54 8.94
CA SER A 97 0.77 1.43 9.46
C SER A 97 -0.40 1.88 10.34
N PRO A 98 -1.50 1.09 10.42
CA PRO A 98 -2.62 1.36 11.32
C PRO A 98 -2.21 1.53 12.79
N LYS A 99 -1.22 0.76 13.25
CA LYS A 99 -0.72 0.85 14.63
C LYS A 99 -0.12 2.22 14.94
N VAL A 100 0.69 2.78 14.02
CA VAL A 100 1.27 4.12 14.20
C VAL A 100 0.21 5.20 13.99
N ALA A 101 -0.74 4.98 13.07
CA ALA A 101 -1.87 5.91 12.86
C ALA A 101 -2.70 6.14 14.12
N GLN A 102 -2.91 5.11 14.94
CA GLN A 102 -3.60 5.25 16.23
C GLN A 102 -2.85 6.19 17.18
N ILE A 103 -1.51 6.14 17.20
CA ILE A 103 -0.68 7.06 17.98
C ILE A 103 -0.84 8.50 17.47
N VAL A 104 -0.77 8.67 16.15
CA VAL A 104 -0.93 9.98 15.48
C VAL A 104 -2.30 10.57 15.81
N MET A 105 -3.38 9.78 15.67
CA MET A 105 -4.74 10.23 16.00
C MET A 105 -4.90 10.59 17.48
N GLY A 106 -4.33 9.77 18.38
CA GLY A 106 -4.35 10.05 19.82
C GLY A 106 -3.65 11.37 20.20
N ALA A 107 -2.54 11.68 19.52
CA ALA A 107 -1.84 12.96 19.70
C ALA A 107 -2.66 14.14 19.12
N ALA A 108 -3.19 13.97 17.90
CA ALA A 108 -3.99 14.99 17.21
C ALA A 108 -5.28 15.36 17.98
N ALA A 109 -5.90 14.38 18.64
CA ALA A 109 -7.13 14.58 19.42
C ALA A 109 -6.96 15.61 20.53
N LYS A 110 -5.76 15.76 21.11
CA LYS A 110 -5.47 16.76 22.17
C LYS A 110 -5.67 18.20 21.69
N HIS A 111 -5.51 18.44 20.40
CA HIS A 111 -5.62 19.76 19.78
C HIS A 111 -6.80 19.86 18.80
N LEU A 112 -7.62 18.81 18.69
CA LEU A 112 -8.70 18.69 17.70
C LEU A 112 -8.19 18.85 16.27
N THR A 113 -6.93 18.45 16.01
CA THR A 113 -6.31 18.56 14.70
C THR A 113 -6.90 17.52 13.73
N PRO A 114 -7.42 17.92 12.55
CA PRO A 114 -7.86 17.01 11.53
C PRO A 114 -6.69 16.16 10.99
N VAL A 115 -6.90 14.86 10.85
CA VAL A 115 -5.88 13.93 10.34
C VAL A 115 -6.36 13.30 9.03
N THR A 116 -5.48 13.24 8.04
CA THR A 116 -5.63 12.36 6.88
C THR A 116 -4.69 11.17 7.07
N LEU A 117 -5.24 9.96 6.96
CA LEU A 117 -4.51 8.72 7.12
C LEU A 117 -4.46 7.97 5.79
N GLU A 118 -3.25 7.79 5.26
CA GLU A 118 -2.97 6.90 4.15
C GLU A 118 -2.36 5.61 4.68
N LEU A 119 -3.19 4.58 4.78
CA LEU A 119 -2.83 3.30 5.39
C LEU A 119 -2.84 2.20 4.34
N GLY A 120 -2.13 1.12 4.62
CA GLY A 120 -2.17 -0.07 3.81
C GLY A 120 -3.38 -0.97 4.14
N GLY A 121 -3.14 -2.24 4.16
CA GLY A 121 -4.10 -3.30 4.46
C GLY A 121 -3.87 -4.52 3.59
N LYS A 122 -4.67 -5.56 3.81
CA LYS A 122 -4.56 -6.80 3.04
C LYS A 122 -5.33 -6.67 1.71
N CYS A 123 -4.66 -6.15 0.69
CA CYS A 123 -5.24 -5.91 -0.64
C CYS A 123 -5.44 -7.25 -1.40
N PRO A 124 -6.69 -7.69 -1.64
CA PRO A 124 -6.99 -8.92 -2.34
C PRO A 124 -6.87 -8.80 -3.86
N VAL A 125 -6.54 -9.91 -4.49
CA VAL A 125 -6.85 -10.16 -5.90
C VAL A 125 -7.93 -11.23 -5.98
N ILE A 126 -9.04 -10.94 -6.62
CA ILE A 126 -10.08 -11.91 -6.99
C ILE A 126 -9.77 -12.40 -8.40
N ILE A 127 -9.64 -13.71 -8.59
CA ILE A 127 -9.43 -14.30 -9.92
C ILE A 127 -10.61 -15.21 -10.24
N ASP A 128 -11.44 -14.73 -11.14
CA ASP A 128 -12.47 -15.54 -11.78
C ASP A 128 -11.84 -16.52 -12.79
N SER A 129 -12.55 -17.56 -13.17
CA SER A 129 -12.08 -18.52 -14.16
C SER A 129 -11.85 -17.83 -15.52
N LEU A 130 -10.58 -17.73 -15.91
CA LEU A 130 -10.18 -17.13 -17.17
C LEU A 130 -10.14 -18.20 -18.26
N SER A 131 -11.00 -18.09 -19.27
CA SER A 131 -11.13 -19.10 -20.35
C SER A 131 -10.04 -18.96 -21.41
N SER A 132 -9.67 -17.75 -21.79
CA SER A 132 -8.70 -17.46 -22.85
C SER A 132 -7.24 -17.60 -22.36
N SER A 133 -6.39 -18.29 -23.12
CA SER A 133 -4.96 -18.37 -22.83
C SER A 133 -4.27 -16.99 -22.83
N TRP A 134 -4.77 -16.06 -23.63
CA TRP A 134 -4.29 -14.68 -23.66
C TRP A 134 -4.60 -13.94 -22.37
N ASP A 135 -5.84 -14.03 -21.89
CA ASP A 135 -6.25 -13.40 -20.63
C ASP A 135 -5.45 -13.95 -19.45
N LYS A 136 -5.26 -15.28 -19.39
CA LYS A 136 -4.44 -15.95 -18.38
C LYS A 136 -3.01 -15.42 -18.37
N LYS A 137 -2.39 -15.30 -19.56
CA LYS A 137 -1.02 -14.76 -19.70
C LYS A 137 -0.91 -13.31 -19.21
N ILE A 138 -1.88 -12.47 -19.58
CA ILE A 138 -1.89 -11.05 -19.18
C ILE A 138 -2.13 -10.94 -17.68
N ALA A 139 -3.14 -11.64 -17.14
CA ALA A 139 -3.44 -11.63 -15.71
C ALA A 139 -2.22 -12.06 -14.89
N MET A 140 -1.57 -13.16 -15.26
CA MET A 140 -0.36 -13.63 -14.56
C MET A 140 0.76 -12.61 -14.61
N LYS A 141 1.04 -12.01 -15.78
CA LYS A 141 2.05 -10.96 -15.89
C LYS A 141 1.76 -9.79 -14.94
N ARG A 142 0.53 -9.33 -14.88
CA ARG A 142 0.11 -8.19 -14.03
C ARG A 142 0.18 -8.55 -12.55
N ILE A 143 -0.32 -9.72 -12.15
CA ILE A 143 -0.30 -10.19 -10.77
C ILE A 143 1.13 -10.40 -10.27
N LEU A 144 1.96 -11.12 -11.04
CA LEU A 144 3.34 -11.39 -10.66
C LEU A 144 4.18 -10.11 -10.60
N SER A 145 4.00 -9.19 -11.56
CA SER A 145 4.64 -7.89 -11.55
C SER A 145 4.17 -7.05 -10.37
N GLY A 146 2.87 -7.03 -10.10
CA GLY A 146 2.26 -6.27 -8.99
C GLY A 146 2.62 -6.80 -7.61
N LYS A 147 2.92 -8.09 -7.49
CA LYS A 147 3.33 -8.71 -6.23
C LYS A 147 4.84 -8.73 -6.04
N PHE A 148 5.56 -9.27 -7.01
CA PHE A 148 6.98 -9.59 -6.87
C PHE A 148 7.92 -8.60 -7.58
N GLY A 149 7.37 -7.66 -8.37
CA GLY A 149 8.14 -6.71 -9.17
C GLY A 149 8.97 -5.72 -8.35
N SER A 150 9.04 -4.49 -8.81
CA SER A 150 10.01 -3.48 -8.35
C SER A 150 10.08 -3.24 -6.84
N CYS A 151 8.99 -3.43 -6.09
CA CYS A 151 8.98 -3.24 -4.63
C CYS A 151 8.92 -4.55 -3.83
N ALA A 152 9.00 -5.71 -4.48
CA ALA A 152 8.92 -7.02 -3.80
C ALA A 152 7.75 -7.11 -2.80
N GLY A 153 6.57 -6.58 -3.15
CA GLY A 153 5.38 -6.56 -2.31
C GLY A 153 5.38 -5.53 -1.19
N GLN A 154 6.38 -4.65 -1.10
CA GLN A 154 6.50 -3.61 -0.08
C GLN A 154 5.74 -2.34 -0.48
N ALA A 155 4.48 -2.50 -0.87
CA ALA A 155 3.60 -1.41 -1.32
C ALA A 155 2.24 -1.49 -0.62
N CYS A 156 1.70 -0.36 -0.19
CA CYS A 156 0.40 -0.25 0.48
C CYS A 156 -0.78 -0.72 -0.40
N ILE A 157 -0.62 -0.62 -1.73
CA ILE A 157 -1.53 -1.18 -2.74
C ILE A 157 -1.04 -2.53 -3.29
N GLY A 158 0.06 -3.07 -2.75
CA GLY A 158 0.62 -4.34 -3.17
C GLY A 158 -0.37 -5.49 -2.94
N ILE A 159 -0.37 -6.46 -3.86
CA ILE A 159 -1.20 -7.66 -3.71
C ILE A 159 -0.80 -8.38 -2.43
N ASP A 160 -1.74 -8.59 -1.52
CA ASP A 160 -1.49 -9.27 -0.26
C ASP A 160 -1.83 -10.76 -0.35
N TYR A 161 -2.99 -11.12 -0.95
CA TYR A 161 -3.41 -12.48 -1.18
C TYR A 161 -4.31 -12.62 -2.42
N ILE A 162 -4.51 -13.85 -2.88
CA ILE A 162 -5.39 -14.19 -4.01
C ILE A 162 -6.60 -14.97 -3.50
N LEU A 163 -7.77 -14.64 -3.99
CA LEU A 163 -9.01 -15.40 -3.87
C LEU A 163 -9.31 -16.07 -5.21
N VAL A 164 -9.50 -17.37 -5.23
CA VAL A 164 -9.72 -18.14 -6.45
C VAL A 164 -10.74 -19.27 -6.23
N ASP A 165 -11.55 -19.54 -7.24
CA ASP A 165 -12.47 -20.67 -7.24
C ASP A 165 -11.71 -22.01 -7.26
N LYS A 166 -12.22 -23.02 -6.54
CA LYS A 166 -11.62 -24.35 -6.44
C LYS A 166 -11.45 -25.05 -7.80
N THR A 167 -12.25 -24.72 -8.80
CA THR A 167 -12.14 -25.31 -10.14
C THR A 167 -10.95 -24.75 -10.91
N PHE A 168 -10.48 -23.56 -10.58
CA PHE A 168 -9.36 -22.89 -11.27
C PHE A 168 -8.05 -22.89 -10.49
N VAL A 169 -8.03 -23.19 -9.19
CA VAL A 169 -6.85 -23.08 -8.33
C VAL A 169 -5.64 -23.88 -8.84
N ASN A 170 -5.83 -25.11 -9.30
CA ASN A 170 -4.73 -25.97 -9.80
C ASN A 170 -4.08 -25.36 -11.04
N GLU A 171 -4.88 -24.80 -11.93
CA GLU A 171 -4.35 -24.13 -13.13
C GLU A 171 -3.63 -22.84 -12.75
N LEU A 172 -4.20 -22.04 -11.85
CA LEU A 172 -3.58 -20.81 -11.35
C LEU A 172 -2.21 -21.07 -10.74
N VAL A 173 -2.10 -22.06 -9.86
CA VAL A 173 -0.83 -22.48 -9.23
C VAL A 173 0.21 -22.86 -10.30
N LYS A 174 -0.19 -23.65 -11.32
CA LYS A 174 0.69 -23.99 -12.43
C LYS A 174 1.16 -22.76 -13.20
N LEU A 175 0.26 -21.83 -13.50
CA LEU A 175 0.58 -20.59 -14.22
C LEU A 175 1.54 -19.70 -13.42
N ILE A 176 1.36 -19.58 -12.12
CA ILE A 176 2.25 -18.81 -11.23
C ILE A 176 3.65 -19.44 -11.20
N LYS A 177 3.74 -20.76 -10.95
CA LYS A 177 5.01 -21.49 -10.91
C LYS A 177 5.81 -21.37 -12.21
N LEU A 178 5.15 -21.36 -13.37
CA LEU A 178 5.77 -21.14 -14.67
C LEU A 178 6.07 -19.67 -14.95
N GLY A 179 5.31 -18.76 -14.36
CA GLY A 179 5.43 -17.32 -14.57
C GLY A 179 6.61 -16.69 -13.84
N ILE A 180 6.89 -17.12 -12.61
CA ILE A 180 7.96 -16.54 -11.80
C ILE A 180 9.34 -16.69 -12.47
N PRO A 181 9.79 -17.89 -12.89
CA PRO A 181 11.08 -18.03 -13.58
C PRO A 181 11.14 -17.28 -14.92
N LYS A 182 10.03 -17.22 -15.65
CA LYS A 182 9.97 -16.46 -16.92
C LYS A 182 10.13 -14.95 -16.71
N MET A 183 9.72 -14.43 -15.57
CA MET A 183 9.74 -13.01 -15.30
C MET A 183 11.03 -12.57 -14.59
N PHE A 184 11.55 -13.39 -13.71
CA PHE A 184 12.63 -13.02 -12.80
C PHE A 184 13.91 -13.88 -12.98
N GLY A 185 13.90 -14.83 -13.92
CA GLY A 185 14.99 -15.79 -14.13
C GLY A 185 14.86 -17.04 -13.26
N GLU A 186 15.63 -18.07 -13.59
CA GLU A 186 15.66 -19.33 -12.83
C GLU A 186 16.20 -19.13 -11.40
N ASN A 187 17.05 -18.11 -11.21
CA ASN A 187 17.52 -17.68 -9.91
C ASN A 187 17.03 -16.25 -9.62
N PRO A 188 15.83 -16.06 -9.02
CA PRO A 188 15.28 -14.75 -8.74
C PRO A 188 16.15 -13.86 -7.83
N LYS A 189 17.06 -14.45 -7.05
CA LYS A 189 18.03 -13.74 -6.21
C LYS A 189 18.99 -12.87 -7.03
N GLU A 190 19.32 -13.28 -8.23
CA GLU A 190 20.21 -12.56 -9.16
C GLU A 190 19.45 -11.55 -10.04
N SER A 191 18.13 -11.54 -9.96
CA SER A 191 17.31 -10.65 -10.76
C SER A 191 17.46 -9.19 -10.30
N HIS A 192 17.72 -8.29 -11.26
CA HIS A 192 17.69 -6.83 -11.04
C HIS A 192 16.26 -6.27 -10.97
N SER A 193 15.24 -7.09 -11.22
CA SER A 193 13.83 -6.67 -11.22
C SER A 193 13.13 -6.93 -9.88
N ILE A 194 13.83 -7.46 -8.88
CA ILE A 194 13.29 -7.71 -7.53
C ILE A 194 14.07 -6.89 -6.51
N SER A 195 13.35 -6.05 -5.76
CA SER A 195 13.93 -5.29 -4.65
C SER A 195 14.31 -6.19 -3.48
N ARG A 196 15.25 -5.70 -2.67
CA ARG A 196 15.55 -6.27 -1.35
C ARG A 196 14.56 -5.76 -0.31
N ILE A 197 14.46 -6.46 0.80
CA ILE A 197 13.69 -5.99 1.95
C ILE A 197 14.41 -4.78 2.55
N VAL A 198 13.66 -3.77 2.93
CA VAL A 198 14.19 -2.45 3.30
C VAL A 198 15.24 -2.48 4.42
N ASN A 199 15.07 -3.34 5.39
CA ASN A 199 15.99 -3.49 6.52
C ASN A 199 15.84 -4.85 7.22
N LYS A 200 16.75 -5.12 8.15
CA LYS A 200 16.80 -6.37 8.93
C LYS A 200 15.52 -6.62 9.76
N ASN A 201 14.92 -5.60 10.34
CA ASN A 201 13.71 -5.77 11.16
C ASN A 201 12.53 -6.25 10.31
N HIS A 202 12.32 -5.67 9.12
CA HIS A 202 11.30 -6.11 8.18
C HIS A 202 11.62 -7.49 7.60
N PHE A 203 12.89 -7.79 7.34
CA PHE A 203 13.32 -9.12 6.92
C PHE A 203 12.98 -10.18 7.96
N LEU A 204 13.35 -9.98 9.22
CA LEU A 204 13.05 -10.92 10.31
C LEU A 204 11.55 -11.07 10.53
N ARG A 205 10.77 -9.99 10.44
CA ARG A 205 9.31 -10.07 10.51
C ARG A 205 8.74 -10.99 9.42
N LEU A 206 9.16 -10.81 8.17
CA LEU A 206 8.70 -11.64 7.06
C LEU A 206 9.16 -13.08 7.17
N LYS A 207 10.40 -13.29 7.63
CA LYS A 207 10.94 -14.62 7.89
C LYS A 207 10.12 -15.34 8.96
N ASN A 208 9.78 -14.67 10.05
CA ASN A 208 8.94 -15.23 11.11
C ASN A 208 7.55 -15.65 10.62
N LEU A 209 6.95 -14.89 9.66
CA LEU A 209 5.68 -15.31 9.03
C LEU A 209 5.82 -16.65 8.28
N LEU A 210 6.96 -16.86 7.60
CA LEU A 210 7.22 -18.12 6.88
C LEU A 210 7.60 -19.27 7.80
N ASP A 211 8.29 -18.99 8.90
CA ASP A 211 8.77 -20.01 9.83
C ASP A 211 7.67 -20.53 10.78
N GLU A 212 6.49 -19.89 10.82
CA GLU A 212 5.32 -20.42 11.54
C GLU A 212 5.00 -21.82 10.99
N PRO A 213 5.02 -22.90 11.82
CA PRO A 213 5.00 -24.28 11.33
C PRO A 213 3.84 -24.62 10.41
N MET A 214 2.65 -24.10 10.69
CA MET A 214 1.47 -24.36 9.86
C MET A 214 1.51 -23.57 8.55
N VAL A 215 2.12 -22.39 8.54
CA VAL A 215 2.33 -21.56 7.34
C VAL A 215 3.39 -22.19 6.45
N LYS A 216 4.49 -22.69 7.02
CA LYS A 216 5.56 -23.36 6.30
C LYS A 216 5.06 -24.58 5.50
N ASN A 217 4.11 -25.31 6.03
CA ASN A 217 3.51 -26.46 5.35
C ASN A 217 2.63 -26.08 4.15
N SER A 218 2.20 -24.82 4.07
CA SER A 218 1.41 -24.28 2.96
C SER A 218 2.27 -23.78 1.78
N VAL A 219 3.58 -23.71 1.94
CA VAL A 219 4.49 -23.24 0.89
C VAL A 219 4.51 -24.24 -0.26
N ILE A 220 4.16 -23.77 -1.47
CA ILE A 220 4.13 -24.58 -2.70
C ILE A 220 5.15 -24.14 -3.73
N TYR A 221 5.80 -22.99 -3.53
CA TYR A 221 6.88 -22.46 -4.36
C TYR A 221 7.75 -21.49 -3.53
N GLY A 222 9.06 -21.47 -3.77
CA GLY A 222 9.99 -20.58 -3.07
C GLY A 222 10.23 -20.99 -1.61
N GLY A 223 10.32 -20.03 -0.72
CA GLY A 223 10.51 -20.22 0.72
C GLY A 223 11.95 -20.03 1.19
N SER A 224 12.90 -19.78 0.30
CA SER A 224 14.29 -19.49 0.69
C SER A 224 14.46 -18.01 1.08
N SER A 225 15.48 -17.74 1.88
CA SER A 225 15.82 -16.37 2.31
C SER A 225 17.31 -16.25 2.55
N ASP A 226 17.81 -15.04 2.42
CA ASP A 226 19.21 -14.68 2.66
C ASP A 226 19.25 -13.38 3.48
N GLU A 227 19.61 -13.51 4.75
CA GLU A 227 19.61 -12.41 5.71
C GLU A 227 20.69 -11.36 5.38
N ASP A 228 21.86 -11.80 4.94
CA ASP A 228 22.99 -10.89 4.64
C ASP A 228 22.66 -9.98 3.45
N ASN A 229 21.87 -10.47 2.50
CA ASN A 229 21.41 -9.73 1.34
C ASN A 229 19.99 -9.17 1.49
N LEU A 230 19.36 -9.29 2.65
CA LEU A 230 17.97 -8.89 2.90
C LEU A 230 17.01 -9.42 1.81
N TYR A 231 17.26 -10.63 1.33
CA TYR A 231 16.50 -11.25 0.25
C TYR A 231 15.53 -12.30 0.80
N ILE A 232 14.30 -12.24 0.34
CA ILE A 232 13.31 -13.30 0.50
C ILE A 232 12.83 -13.67 -0.90
N GLU A 233 12.89 -14.94 -1.19
CA GLU A 233 12.45 -15.47 -2.48
C GLU A 233 10.96 -15.22 -2.70
N PRO A 234 10.52 -14.90 -3.94
CA PRO A 234 9.10 -14.94 -4.29
C PRO A 234 8.48 -16.26 -3.83
N THR A 235 7.62 -16.19 -2.83
CA THR A 235 7.09 -17.38 -2.15
C THR A 235 5.57 -17.42 -2.31
N VAL A 236 5.06 -18.59 -2.70
CA VAL A 236 3.63 -18.83 -2.90
C VAL A 236 3.15 -19.86 -1.89
N LEU A 237 2.05 -19.57 -1.24
CA LEU A 237 1.42 -20.44 -0.25
C LEU A 237 0.00 -20.81 -0.72
N LEU A 238 -0.40 -22.04 -0.49
CA LEU A 238 -1.75 -22.50 -0.80
C LEU A 238 -2.49 -22.79 0.50
N ASP A 239 -3.64 -22.15 0.67
CA ASP A 239 -4.55 -22.30 1.80
C ASP A 239 -3.86 -22.29 3.18
N PRO A 240 -3.02 -21.27 3.49
CA PRO A 240 -2.48 -21.15 4.83
C PRO A 240 -3.61 -20.97 5.85
N PRO A 241 -3.41 -21.40 7.14
CA PRO A 241 -4.46 -21.28 8.15
C PRO A 241 -4.96 -19.85 8.30
N MET A 242 -6.28 -19.66 8.28
CA MET A 242 -6.91 -18.34 8.32
C MET A 242 -6.58 -17.52 9.57
N GLN A 243 -6.29 -18.19 10.69
CA GLN A 243 -5.90 -17.58 11.98
C GLN A 243 -4.41 -17.27 12.08
N SER A 244 -3.59 -17.70 11.10
CA SER A 244 -2.14 -17.45 11.10
C SER A 244 -1.82 -15.97 10.91
N THR A 245 -0.65 -15.55 11.38
CA THR A 245 -0.21 -14.15 11.31
C THR A 245 -0.15 -13.65 9.87
N ILE A 246 0.26 -14.50 8.91
CA ILE A 246 0.30 -14.14 7.48
C ILE A 246 -1.10 -13.79 6.91
N MET A 247 -2.18 -14.33 7.51
CA MET A 247 -3.56 -14.06 7.07
C MET A 247 -4.25 -12.96 7.88
N THR A 248 -3.75 -12.60 9.05
CA THR A 248 -4.36 -11.58 9.92
C THR A 248 -3.67 -10.22 9.85
N GLU A 249 -2.36 -10.18 9.51
CA GLU A 249 -1.58 -8.96 9.35
C GLU A 249 -1.25 -8.70 7.87
N GLU A 250 -1.02 -7.42 7.51
CA GLU A 250 -0.51 -7.03 6.20
C GLU A 250 0.90 -7.62 5.99
N ILE A 251 1.11 -8.34 4.89
CA ILE A 251 2.36 -9.03 4.62
C ILE A 251 3.50 -8.04 4.32
N PHE A 252 3.28 -7.11 3.42
CA PHE A 252 4.25 -6.10 3.00
C PHE A 252 5.61 -6.69 2.59
N GLY A 253 5.55 -7.72 1.73
CA GLY A 253 6.72 -8.49 1.30
C GLY A 253 6.38 -9.52 0.22
N PRO A 254 7.36 -10.29 -0.28
CA PRO A 254 7.21 -11.19 -1.44
C PRO A 254 6.59 -12.55 -1.10
N LEU A 255 5.59 -12.58 -0.22
CA LEU A 255 4.85 -13.78 0.15
C LEU A 255 3.41 -13.67 -0.37
N LEU A 256 2.94 -14.67 -1.09
CA LEU A 256 1.65 -14.65 -1.78
C LEU A 256 0.78 -15.84 -1.36
N PRO A 257 -0.09 -15.69 -0.37
CA PRO A 257 -1.14 -16.64 -0.09
C PRO A 257 -2.17 -16.73 -1.22
N ILE A 258 -2.57 -17.95 -1.56
CA ILE A 258 -3.70 -18.27 -2.44
C ILE A 258 -4.75 -18.93 -1.57
N ILE A 259 -5.97 -18.43 -1.59
CA ILE A 259 -7.11 -18.92 -0.82
C ILE A 259 -8.13 -19.51 -1.78
N THR A 260 -8.43 -20.77 -1.58
CA THR A 260 -9.40 -21.51 -2.37
C THR A 260 -10.80 -21.27 -1.84
N LEU A 261 -11.71 -20.84 -2.71
CA LEU A 261 -13.12 -20.63 -2.41
C LEU A 261 -13.96 -21.70 -3.07
N ASP A 262 -15.10 -22.04 -2.46
CA ASP A 262 -16.08 -22.94 -3.08
C ASP A 262 -16.72 -22.31 -4.32
N LYS A 263 -17.01 -21.01 -4.26
CA LYS A 263 -17.50 -20.18 -5.36
C LYS A 263 -16.79 -18.83 -5.33
N ILE A 264 -16.55 -18.26 -6.49
CA ILE A 264 -15.85 -16.96 -6.57
C ILE A 264 -16.67 -15.81 -5.95
N GLU A 265 -17.99 -15.92 -5.92
CA GLU A 265 -18.89 -14.96 -5.28
C GLU A 265 -18.65 -14.83 -3.77
N ASP A 266 -18.17 -15.89 -3.12
CA ASP A 266 -17.83 -15.91 -1.69
C ASP A 266 -16.69 -14.95 -1.36
N SER A 267 -15.93 -14.50 -2.38
CA SER A 267 -14.88 -13.48 -2.24
C SER A 267 -15.38 -12.17 -1.63
N ILE A 268 -16.62 -11.80 -1.92
CA ILE A 268 -17.24 -10.57 -1.40
C ILE A 268 -17.39 -10.65 0.13
N GLU A 269 -17.92 -11.77 0.62
CA GLU A 269 -18.11 -12.02 2.06
C GLU A 269 -16.74 -12.17 2.76
N PHE A 270 -15.80 -12.86 2.10
CA PHE A 270 -14.45 -13.03 2.59
C PHE A 270 -13.74 -11.69 2.82
N ILE A 271 -13.88 -10.75 1.90
CA ILE A 271 -13.31 -9.40 1.99
C ILE A 271 -14.02 -8.59 3.09
N ASN A 272 -15.34 -8.62 3.10
CA ASN A 272 -16.14 -7.83 4.07
C ASN A 272 -15.99 -8.30 5.52
N ALA A 273 -15.59 -9.55 5.74
CA ALA A 273 -15.28 -10.07 7.08
C ALA A 273 -13.93 -9.60 7.63
N ARG A 274 -13.19 -8.77 6.89
CA ARG A 274 -11.84 -8.28 7.21
C ARG A 274 -11.80 -6.75 7.23
N PRO A 275 -10.77 -6.14 7.84
CA PRO A 275 -10.54 -4.71 7.74
C PRO A 275 -10.50 -4.26 6.28
N LYS A 276 -11.09 -3.08 6.02
CA LYS A 276 -11.17 -2.50 4.68
C LYS A 276 -9.77 -2.37 4.06
N PRO A 277 -9.52 -2.95 2.87
CA PRO A 277 -8.25 -2.82 2.17
C PRO A 277 -8.11 -1.45 1.48
N LEU A 278 -6.89 -1.01 1.23
CA LEU A 278 -6.65 0.18 0.43
C LEU A 278 -7.08 -0.05 -1.03
N THR A 279 -6.84 -1.25 -1.58
CA THR A 279 -7.21 -1.60 -2.95
C THR A 279 -7.80 -3.00 -3.03
N ILE A 280 -8.79 -3.17 -3.91
CA ILE A 280 -9.29 -4.48 -4.37
C ILE A 280 -8.97 -4.60 -5.85
N TYR A 281 -8.39 -5.73 -6.25
CA TYR A 281 -8.16 -6.10 -7.65
C TYR A 281 -9.08 -7.25 -8.04
N ALA A 282 -9.63 -7.23 -9.26
CA ALA A 282 -10.45 -8.33 -9.74
C ALA A 282 -10.21 -8.61 -11.24
N PHE A 283 -9.86 -9.84 -11.54
CA PHE A 283 -9.69 -10.33 -12.91
C PHE A 283 -10.92 -11.14 -13.30
N THR A 284 -11.82 -10.54 -14.05
CA THR A 284 -13.06 -11.14 -14.53
C THR A 284 -13.58 -10.42 -15.77
N LYS A 285 -14.28 -11.16 -16.63
CA LYS A 285 -15.07 -10.63 -17.75
C LYS A 285 -16.57 -10.60 -17.44
N ASN A 286 -16.99 -11.12 -16.30
CA ASN A 286 -18.39 -11.15 -15.88
C ASN A 286 -18.81 -9.76 -15.37
N GLU A 287 -19.58 -9.03 -16.18
CA GLU A 287 -20.04 -7.67 -15.86
C GLU A 287 -21.01 -7.63 -14.66
N GLU A 288 -21.78 -8.69 -14.44
CA GLU A 288 -22.62 -8.78 -13.25
C GLU A 288 -21.78 -8.95 -11.99
N PHE A 289 -20.76 -9.79 -12.03
CA PHE A 289 -19.84 -9.97 -10.91
C PHE A 289 -19.05 -8.67 -10.61
N LYS A 290 -18.59 -7.94 -11.65
CA LYS A 290 -17.99 -6.60 -11.47
C LYS A 290 -18.93 -5.65 -10.73
N ARG A 291 -20.20 -5.58 -11.16
CA ARG A 291 -21.22 -4.76 -10.48
C ARG A 291 -21.44 -5.17 -9.03
N ASN A 292 -21.44 -6.48 -8.76
CA ASN A 292 -21.61 -7.01 -7.41
C ASN A 292 -20.43 -6.63 -6.50
N ILE A 293 -19.19 -6.82 -6.96
CA ILE A 293 -17.99 -6.38 -6.23
C ILE A 293 -18.09 -4.88 -5.94
N THR A 294 -18.36 -4.05 -6.96
CA THR A 294 -18.44 -2.59 -6.81
C THR A 294 -19.48 -2.15 -5.79
N LYS A 295 -20.65 -2.80 -5.76
CA LYS A 295 -21.76 -2.41 -4.88
C LYS A 295 -21.64 -2.96 -3.47
N ARG A 296 -21.00 -4.12 -3.30
CA ARG A 296 -21.03 -4.89 -2.04
C ARG A 296 -19.71 -4.89 -1.28
N THR A 297 -18.65 -4.31 -1.84
CA THR A 297 -17.35 -4.14 -1.15
C THR A 297 -17.02 -2.67 -0.99
N SER A 298 -16.03 -2.36 -0.15
CA SER A 298 -15.51 -1.02 0.04
C SER A 298 -13.99 -1.03 0.15
N SER A 299 -13.34 -0.12 -0.58
CA SER A 299 -11.89 0.06 -0.59
C SER A 299 -11.54 1.48 -1.01
N GLY A 300 -10.29 1.89 -0.87
CA GLY A 300 -9.81 3.16 -1.43
C GLY A 300 -9.84 3.17 -2.96
N SER A 301 -9.52 2.03 -3.59
CA SER A 301 -9.66 1.86 -5.05
C SER A 301 -10.10 0.44 -5.40
N LEU A 302 -10.76 0.31 -6.56
CA LEU A 302 -11.18 -0.96 -7.15
C LEU A 302 -10.70 -1.00 -8.60
N VAL A 303 -9.88 -1.99 -8.94
CA VAL A 303 -9.25 -2.10 -10.26
C VAL A 303 -9.63 -3.41 -10.91
N PHE A 304 -10.15 -3.35 -12.13
CA PHE A 304 -10.51 -4.52 -12.91
C PHE A 304 -9.46 -4.84 -13.97
N ASN A 305 -9.08 -6.11 -14.02
CA ASN A 305 -8.18 -6.70 -15.02
C ASN A 305 -6.79 -6.06 -15.08
N ASP A 306 -6.37 -5.34 -14.04
CA ASP A 306 -5.03 -4.81 -13.89
C ASP A 306 -4.61 -4.76 -12.42
N THR A 307 -3.34 -4.36 -12.14
CA THR A 307 -2.80 -4.17 -10.80
C THR A 307 -1.88 -2.95 -10.75
N ILE A 308 -1.89 -2.23 -9.64
CA ILE A 308 -0.97 -1.10 -9.34
C ILE A 308 -1.12 0.13 -10.24
N ILE A 309 -1.69 0.00 -11.45
CA ILE A 309 -1.73 1.04 -12.48
C ILE A 309 -2.47 2.32 -12.03
N GLN A 310 -3.39 2.23 -11.08
CA GLN A 310 -4.17 3.37 -10.57
C GLN A 310 -3.29 4.50 -10.02
N VAL A 311 -2.09 4.20 -9.54
CA VAL A 311 -1.13 5.20 -9.06
C VAL A 311 -0.69 6.15 -10.16
N SER A 312 -0.67 5.69 -11.42
CA SER A 312 -0.27 6.50 -12.57
C SER A 312 -1.36 7.43 -13.08
N PHE A 313 -2.64 7.17 -12.76
CA PHE A 313 -3.78 7.91 -13.29
C PHE A 313 -4.42 8.87 -12.28
N PHE A 314 -4.26 8.60 -10.99
CA PHE A 314 -4.82 9.42 -9.93
C PHE A 314 -3.69 9.94 -9.05
N PRO A 315 -3.31 11.21 -9.19
CA PRO A 315 -2.40 11.81 -8.23
C PRO A 315 -3.03 11.69 -6.84
N PHE A 316 -2.30 11.07 -5.93
CA PHE A 316 -2.73 10.89 -4.56
C PHE A 316 -3.12 12.26 -3.98
N ASN A 317 -4.44 12.51 -3.85
CA ASN A 317 -4.99 13.45 -2.86
C ASN A 317 -4.76 14.95 -3.01
N SER A 318 -4.72 15.51 -4.20
CA SER A 318 -4.82 16.99 -4.34
C SER A 318 -6.10 17.58 -3.70
N LEU A 319 -7.19 16.79 -3.61
CA LEU A 319 -8.47 17.22 -3.01
C LEU A 319 -8.49 17.25 -1.46
N LEU A 320 -7.55 16.57 -0.77
CA LEU A 320 -7.57 16.45 0.69
C LEU A 320 -6.97 17.65 1.43
N PHE A 321 -6.35 18.60 0.72
CA PHE A 321 -5.76 19.81 1.29
C PHE A 321 -6.59 21.06 1.11
N PHE A 322 -7.76 20.96 0.43
CA PHE A 322 -8.70 22.06 0.30
C PHE A 322 -9.83 21.91 1.32
N HIS A 323 -9.91 22.82 2.27
CA HIS A 323 -11.16 23.07 2.96
C HIS A 323 -11.90 24.18 2.17
N ILE A 324 -13.11 23.87 1.75
CA ILE A 324 -14.03 24.89 1.23
C ILE A 324 -14.74 25.45 2.46
N VAL A 325 -14.34 26.66 2.86
CA VAL A 325 -15.05 27.39 3.91
C VAL A 325 -16.16 28.16 3.25
N MET A 326 -17.41 27.87 3.63
CA MET A 326 -18.56 28.74 3.31
C MET A 326 -18.57 29.89 4.29
N LYS A 327 -18.24 31.10 3.82
CA LYS A 327 -18.48 32.36 4.54
C LYS A 327 -19.81 32.96 4.17
#